data_cb8651b4eaa144b47ac7b21026bbe5fa
#
_entry.id   cb8651b4eaa144b47ac7b21026bbe5fa
#
_cell.length_a   1.000
_cell.length_b   1.000
_cell.length_c   1.000
_cell.angle_alpha   90.00
_cell.angle_beta   90.00
_cell.angle_gamma   90.00
#
_symmetry.space_group_name_H-M   'P 1'
#
loop_
_entity.id
_entity.type
_entity.pdbx_description
1 polymer ?
#
loop_
_entity_poly.entity_id
_entity_poly.type
_entity_poly.pdbx_seq_one_letter_code
_entity_poly.pdbx_strand_id
1 'polypeptide(L)'
;MVLADTSIWIDHFRRSDLRLTRFLDRGDVVMHPFVLGELALGYVPRIAEMIEDLRTLPKVMVADTDEVLRFIARRKLSGSGIGYVDAHLLAAAALTPETFLWTRDKRLHAAAQILSLAAEIVE
;
A
#
# COMPACT_ATOMS: atom_id res chain seq x y z
N MET A 1 4.09 -9.71 -5.50
CA MET A 1 4.55 -8.50 -4.78
C MET A 1 3.43 -7.97 -3.92
N VAL A 2 3.77 -7.38 -2.80
CA VAL A 2 2.82 -6.84 -1.84
C VAL A 2 3.07 -5.34 -1.66
N LEU A 3 2.03 -4.55 -1.83
CA LEU A 3 2.02 -3.14 -1.46
C LEU A 3 1.32 -3.04 -0.10
N ALA A 4 2.10 -2.86 0.96
CA ALA A 4 1.56 -2.67 2.29
C ALA A 4 1.21 -1.19 2.48
N ASP A 5 0.00 -0.90 2.96
CA ASP A 5 -0.36 0.48 3.25
C ASP A 5 0.27 0.97 4.55
N THR A 6 0.07 2.23 4.86
CA THR A 6 0.65 2.87 6.03
C THR A 6 0.32 2.15 7.34
N SER A 7 -0.90 1.63 7.49
CA SER A 7 -1.33 0.96 8.71
C SER A 7 -0.50 -0.30 9.02
N ILE A 8 -0.16 -1.05 7.98
CA ILE A 8 0.66 -2.26 8.11
C ILE A 8 2.07 -1.89 8.57
N TRP A 9 2.67 -0.85 7.96
CA TRP A 9 4.01 -0.40 8.34
C TRP A 9 4.07 0.14 9.76
N ILE A 10 3.08 0.92 10.16
CA ILE A 10 3.02 1.48 11.52
C ILE A 10 2.96 0.35 12.56
N ASP A 11 2.13 -0.66 12.33
CA ASP A 11 2.06 -1.80 13.23
C ASP A 11 3.39 -2.54 13.30
N HIS A 12 4.05 -2.74 12.16
CA HIS A 12 5.34 -3.41 12.08
C HIS A 12 6.42 -2.65 12.87
N PHE A 13 6.41 -1.32 12.80
CA PHE A 13 7.36 -0.49 13.55
C PHE A 13 7.12 -0.52 15.06
N ARG A 14 5.87 -0.69 15.47
CA ARG A 14 5.52 -0.82 16.89
C ARG A 14 5.83 -2.20 17.41
N ARG A 15 5.53 -3.20 16.63
CA ARG A 15 5.70 -4.60 16.98
C ARG A 15 5.87 -5.39 15.70
N SER A 16 7.07 -5.89 15.46
CA SER A 16 7.43 -6.59 14.23
C SER A 16 6.36 -7.60 13.82
N ASP A 17 5.95 -7.50 12.56
CA ASP A 17 5.02 -8.44 11.95
C ASP A 17 5.83 -9.46 11.14
N LEU A 18 5.81 -10.71 11.55
CA LEU A 18 6.57 -11.78 10.90
C LEU A 18 6.14 -12.00 9.45
N ARG A 19 4.86 -11.74 9.15
CA ARG A 19 4.35 -11.88 7.78
C ARG A 19 5.01 -10.86 6.87
N LEU A 20 5.09 -9.61 7.31
CA LEU A 20 5.77 -8.56 6.55
C LEU A 20 7.27 -8.85 6.44
N THR A 21 7.90 -9.31 7.52
CA THR A 21 9.31 -9.69 7.50
C THR A 21 9.59 -10.74 6.44
N ARG A 22 8.74 -11.76 6.32
CA ARG A 22 8.90 -12.80 5.30
C ARG A 22 8.83 -12.25 3.88
N PHE A 23 7.90 -11.35 3.61
CA PHE A 23 7.83 -10.70 2.30
C PHE A 23 9.07 -9.84 2.03
N LEU A 24 9.53 -9.09 3.04
CA LEU A 24 10.75 -8.28 2.92
C LEU A 24 11.98 -9.14 2.62
N ASP A 25 12.12 -10.26 3.32
CA ASP A 25 13.25 -11.17 3.13
C ASP A 25 13.29 -11.77 1.73
N ARG A 26 12.14 -11.94 1.10
CA ARG A 26 12.03 -12.46 -0.27
C ARG A 26 12.18 -11.38 -1.34
N GLY A 27 12.23 -10.11 -0.96
CA GLY A 27 12.23 -9.00 -1.91
C GLY A 27 10.88 -8.77 -2.56
N ASP A 28 9.79 -9.15 -1.90
CA ASP A 28 8.43 -9.13 -2.45
C ASP A 28 7.58 -7.95 -1.97
N VAL A 29 8.20 -6.93 -1.39
CA VAL A 29 7.49 -5.73 -0.93
C VAL A 29 7.82 -4.56 -1.82
N VAL A 30 6.79 -3.88 -2.30
CA VAL A 30 6.92 -2.65 -3.10
C VAL A 30 6.43 -1.46 -2.29
N MET A 31 6.89 -0.29 -2.66
CA MET A 31 6.61 0.96 -1.93
C MET A 31 5.95 1.99 -2.84
N HIS A 32 4.99 2.72 -2.27
CA HIS A 32 4.34 3.86 -2.92
C HIS A 32 4.82 5.16 -2.27
N PRO A 33 5.10 6.22 -3.04
CA PRO A 33 5.56 7.49 -2.45
C PRO A 33 4.59 8.10 -1.45
N PHE A 34 3.28 7.88 -1.58
CA PHE A 34 2.31 8.40 -0.62
C PHE A 34 2.42 7.67 0.72
N VAL A 35 2.73 6.38 0.71
CA VAL A 35 2.98 5.64 1.95
C VAL A 35 4.23 6.17 2.64
N LEU A 36 5.30 6.42 1.88
CA LEU A 36 6.50 7.06 2.44
C LEU A 36 6.17 8.41 3.09
N GLY A 37 5.38 9.23 2.41
CA GLY A 37 5.00 10.54 2.92
C GLY A 37 4.18 10.45 4.21
N GLU A 38 3.24 9.53 4.25
CA GLU A 38 2.43 9.31 5.45
C GLU A 38 3.27 8.81 6.63
N LEU A 39 4.21 7.92 6.36
CA LEU A 39 5.13 7.44 7.39
C LEU A 39 6.04 8.56 7.90
N ALA A 40 6.53 9.42 7.01
CA ALA A 40 7.36 10.56 7.38
C ALA A 40 6.62 11.57 8.26
N LEU A 41 5.31 11.72 8.07
CA LEU A 41 4.46 12.60 8.87
C LEU A 41 4.01 11.94 10.18
N GLY A 42 4.08 10.63 10.27
CA GLY A 42 3.66 9.90 11.45
C GLY A 42 4.67 10.00 12.59
N TYR A 43 4.20 9.73 13.81
CA TYR A 43 5.08 9.70 14.98
C TYR A 43 5.71 8.31 15.12
N VAL A 44 6.85 8.14 14.45
CA VAL A 44 7.62 6.89 14.46
C VAL A 44 9.05 7.22 14.95
N PRO A 45 9.54 6.54 15.99
CA PRO A 45 10.93 6.77 16.44
C PRO A 45 11.92 6.47 15.31
N ARG A 46 12.95 7.32 15.18
CA ARG A 46 14.02 7.15 14.19
C ARG A 46 13.52 7.13 12.75
N ILE A 47 12.45 7.88 12.48
CA ILE A 47 11.78 7.85 11.18
C ILE A 47 12.71 8.22 10.01
N ALA A 48 13.62 9.18 10.22
CA ALA A 48 14.55 9.61 9.16
C ALA A 48 15.41 8.44 8.65
N GLU A 49 15.92 7.61 9.56
CA GLU A 49 16.69 6.42 9.18
C GLU A 49 15.82 5.38 8.49
N MET A 50 14.61 5.17 8.99
CA MET A 50 13.66 4.23 8.40
C MET A 50 13.26 4.62 6.99
N ILE A 51 13.02 5.91 6.74
CA ILE A 51 12.66 6.41 5.42
C ILE A 51 13.80 6.12 4.42
N GLU A 52 15.05 6.31 4.80
CA GLU A 52 16.18 5.99 3.91
C GLU A 52 16.19 4.50 3.54
N ASP A 53 15.94 3.62 4.50
CA ASP A 53 15.86 2.19 4.23
C ASP A 53 14.67 1.84 3.33
N LEU A 54 13.49 2.42 3.60
CA LEU A 54 12.28 2.15 2.83
C LEU A 54 12.38 2.66 1.38
N ARG A 55 13.16 3.70 1.14
CA ARG A 55 13.40 4.21 -0.21
C ARG A 55 14.18 3.25 -1.09
N THR A 56 14.84 2.26 -0.51
CA THR A 56 15.57 1.24 -1.28
C THR A 56 14.66 0.12 -1.78
N LEU A 57 13.43 0.03 -1.29
CA LEU A 57 12.49 -0.98 -1.75
C LEU A 57 12.08 -0.72 -3.21
N PRO A 58 11.74 -1.78 -3.96
CA PRO A 58 11.18 -1.60 -5.30
C PRO A 58 9.93 -0.73 -5.24
N LYS A 59 9.75 0.08 -6.28
CA LYS A 59 8.65 1.04 -6.36
C LYS A 59 7.55 0.55 -7.26
N VAL A 60 6.30 0.82 -6.87
CA VAL A 60 5.14 0.60 -7.74
C VAL A 60 5.17 1.57 -8.91
N MET A 61 4.41 1.27 -9.95
CA MET A 61 4.06 2.23 -10.99
C MET A 61 3.04 3.21 -10.41
N VAL A 62 3.40 4.49 -10.38
CA VAL A 62 2.55 5.53 -9.79
C VAL A 62 1.62 6.09 -10.86
N ALA A 63 0.30 6.02 -10.61
CA ALA A 63 -0.68 6.62 -11.48
C ALA A 63 -0.68 8.15 -11.33
N ASP A 64 -0.84 8.88 -12.42
CA ASP A 64 -1.06 10.31 -12.33
C ASP A 64 -2.51 10.64 -11.94
N THR A 65 -2.81 11.91 -11.74
CA THR A 65 -4.15 12.34 -11.32
C THR A 65 -5.24 11.89 -12.30
N ASP A 66 -5.01 12.07 -13.58
CA ASP A 66 -6.01 11.69 -14.59
C ASP A 66 -6.24 10.19 -14.62
N GLU A 67 -5.17 9.40 -14.49
CA GLU A 67 -5.28 7.95 -14.44
C GLU A 67 -6.08 7.49 -13.20
N VAL A 68 -5.83 8.10 -12.05
CA VAL A 68 -6.57 7.74 -10.82
C VAL A 68 -8.03 8.12 -10.95
N LEU A 69 -8.35 9.30 -11.49
CA LEU A 69 -9.73 9.71 -11.69
C LEU A 69 -10.48 8.78 -12.64
N ARG A 70 -9.83 8.37 -13.73
CA ARG A 70 -10.40 7.37 -14.65
C ARG A 70 -10.59 6.01 -13.97
N PHE A 71 -9.64 5.59 -13.14
CA PHE A 71 -9.72 4.35 -12.38
C PHE A 71 -10.91 4.37 -11.43
N ILE A 72 -11.08 5.46 -10.67
CA ILE A 72 -12.22 5.63 -9.77
C ILE A 72 -13.54 5.48 -10.52
N ALA A 73 -13.66 6.15 -11.68
CA ALA A 73 -14.88 6.11 -12.49
C ALA A 73 -15.15 4.70 -13.06
N ARG A 74 -14.14 4.09 -13.67
CA ARG A 74 -14.28 2.76 -14.30
C ARG A 74 -14.58 1.67 -13.29
N ARG A 75 -13.98 1.74 -12.12
CA ARG A 75 -14.14 0.72 -11.07
C ARG A 75 -15.27 1.05 -10.12
N LYS A 76 -16.00 2.14 -10.37
CA LYS A 76 -17.19 2.54 -9.59
C LYS A 76 -16.88 2.67 -8.10
N LEU A 77 -15.78 3.33 -7.78
CA LEU A 77 -15.32 3.51 -6.39
C LEU A 77 -16.00 4.68 -5.67
N SER A 78 -16.75 5.52 -6.39
CA SER A 78 -17.50 6.61 -5.77
C SER A 78 -18.49 6.05 -4.74
N GLY A 79 -18.48 6.63 -3.55
CA GLY A 79 -19.35 6.18 -2.45
C GLY A 79 -18.89 4.93 -1.72
N SER A 80 -17.73 4.37 -2.07
CA SER A 80 -17.19 3.17 -1.40
C SER A 80 -16.69 3.44 0.02
N GLY A 81 -16.47 4.71 0.37
CA GLY A 81 -15.97 5.09 1.68
C GLY A 81 -14.45 5.07 1.80
N ILE A 82 -13.72 4.76 0.74
CA ILE A 82 -12.26 4.85 0.75
C ILE A 82 -11.80 6.28 0.47
N GLY A 83 -10.61 6.63 0.98
CA GLY A 83 -10.01 7.92 0.74
C GLY A 83 -9.27 8.01 -0.58
N TYR A 84 -8.90 9.23 -0.96
CA TYR A 84 -8.21 9.46 -2.23
C TYR A 84 -6.81 8.81 -2.29
N VAL A 85 -6.07 8.84 -1.20
CA VAL A 85 -4.77 8.14 -1.12
C VAL A 85 -4.98 6.65 -1.34
N ASP A 86 -6.03 6.07 -0.74
CA ASP A 86 -6.36 4.65 -0.93
C ASP A 86 -6.65 4.33 -2.40
N ALA A 87 -7.35 5.22 -3.10
CA ALA A 87 -7.61 5.06 -4.52
C ALA A 87 -6.31 5.06 -5.34
N HIS A 88 -5.34 5.90 -4.96
CA HIS A 88 -4.00 5.88 -5.55
C HIS A 88 -3.29 4.55 -5.34
N LEU A 89 -3.40 3.98 -4.14
CA LEU A 89 -2.76 2.70 -3.84
C LEU A 89 -3.38 1.57 -4.66
N LEU A 90 -4.70 1.55 -4.79
CA LEU A 90 -5.39 0.57 -5.64
C LEU A 90 -4.99 0.71 -7.10
N ALA A 91 -4.96 1.93 -7.62
CA ALA A 91 -4.56 2.19 -8.99
C ALA A 91 -3.11 1.74 -9.25
N ALA A 92 -2.20 2.02 -8.32
CA ALA A 92 -0.81 1.58 -8.41
C ALA A 92 -0.69 0.05 -8.42
N ALA A 93 -1.44 -0.63 -7.56
CA ALA A 93 -1.46 -2.10 -7.54
C ALA A 93 -1.98 -2.65 -8.86
N ALA A 94 -3.01 -2.02 -9.43
CA ALA A 94 -3.56 -2.43 -10.73
C ALA A 94 -2.56 -2.22 -11.89
N LEU A 95 -1.77 -1.15 -11.84
CA LEU A 95 -0.78 -0.84 -12.87
C LEU A 95 0.50 -1.67 -12.76
N THR A 96 0.84 -2.12 -11.57
CA THR A 96 2.08 -2.82 -11.31
C THR A 96 1.84 -4.33 -11.41
N PRO A 97 2.54 -5.04 -12.32
CA PRO A 97 2.33 -6.47 -12.49
C PRO A 97 2.49 -7.27 -11.19
N GLU A 98 1.61 -8.24 -10.99
CA GLU A 98 1.67 -9.20 -9.87
C GLU A 98 1.74 -8.52 -8.49
N THR A 99 1.06 -7.39 -8.34
CA THR A 99 1.09 -6.58 -7.11
C THR A 99 -0.30 -6.53 -6.49
N PHE A 100 -0.35 -6.81 -5.18
CA PHE A 100 -1.59 -6.86 -4.41
C PHE A 100 -1.47 -5.97 -3.18
N LEU A 101 -2.59 -5.37 -2.77
CA LEU A 101 -2.63 -4.44 -1.66
C LEU A 101 -2.89 -5.16 -0.34
N TRP A 102 -2.09 -4.85 0.67
CA TRP A 102 -2.28 -5.33 2.03
C TRP A 102 -2.62 -4.16 2.95
N THR A 103 -3.79 -4.20 3.56
CA THR A 103 -4.31 -3.16 4.44
C THR A 103 -5.09 -3.75 5.60
N ARG A 104 -5.16 -3.01 6.69
CA ARG A 104 -6.05 -3.32 7.83
C ARG A 104 -7.37 -2.58 7.76
N ASP A 105 -7.48 -1.60 6.88
CA ASP A 105 -8.73 -0.85 6.70
C ASP A 105 -9.76 -1.74 6.01
N LYS A 106 -10.88 -1.97 6.68
CA LYS A 106 -11.92 -2.89 6.19
C LYS A 106 -12.54 -2.46 4.87
N ARG A 107 -12.77 -1.16 4.69
CA ARG A 107 -13.38 -0.63 3.45
C ARG A 107 -12.40 -0.75 2.29
N LEU A 108 -11.14 -0.40 2.52
CA LEU A 108 -10.12 -0.53 1.49
C LEU A 108 -9.88 -2.00 1.12
N HIS A 109 -9.85 -2.88 2.11
CA HIS A 109 -9.70 -4.31 1.87
C HIS A 109 -10.87 -4.86 1.04
N ALA A 110 -12.11 -4.47 1.37
CA ALA A 110 -13.28 -4.90 0.63
C ALA A 110 -13.22 -4.42 -0.83
N ALA A 111 -12.82 -3.17 -1.06
CA ALA A 111 -12.64 -2.64 -2.41
C ALA A 111 -11.56 -3.42 -3.17
N ALA A 112 -10.43 -3.70 -2.52
CA ALA A 112 -9.35 -4.48 -3.12
C ALA A 112 -9.81 -5.89 -3.49
N GLN A 113 -10.61 -6.54 -2.63
CA GLN A 113 -11.15 -7.87 -2.93
C GLN A 113 -12.05 -7.86 -4.18
N ILE A 114 -12.95 -6.88 -4.28
CA ILE A 114 -13.84 -6.74 -5.43
C ILE A 114 -13.03 -6.57 -6.71
N LEU A 115 -11.92 -5.84 -6.66
CA LEU A 115 -11.07 -5.58 -7.81
C LEU A 115 -10.03 -6.69 -8.07
N SER A 116 -10.01 -7.74 -7.25
CA SER A 116 -9.01 -8.81 -7.29
C SER A 116 -7.58 -8.29 -7.05
N LEU A 117 -7.46 -7.27 -6.22
CA LEU A 117 -6.19 -6.64 -5.87
C LEU A 117 -5.79 -6.83 -4.40
N ALA A 118 -6.55 -7.59 -3.63
CA ALA A 118 -6.24 -7.84 -2.23
C ALA A 118 -5.13 -8.90 -2.10
N ALA A 119 -4.11 -8.58 -1.31
CA ALA A 119 -3.06 -9.54 -0.99
C ALA A 119 -3.63 -10.68 -0.13
N GLU A 120 -3.21 -11.90 -0.43
CA GLU A 120 -3.51 -13.06 0.41
C GLU A 120 -2.40 -13.19 1.46
N ILE A 121 -2.76 -12.97 2.71
CA ILE A 121 -1.80 -13.01 3.81
C ILE A 121 -2.04 -14.27 4.62
N VAL A 122 -1.06 -15.15 4.64
CA VAL A 122 -1.09 -16.42 5.37
C VAL A 122 -0.45 -16.21 6.74
N GLU A 123 -1.15 -16.63 7.78
CA GLU A 123 -0.67 -16.53 9.15
C GLU A 123 0.55 -17.42 9.44
#